data_d0bf2f9053de2ad0157e062634be0f7b
#
_entry.id   d0bf2f9053de2ad0157e062634be0f7b
#
_cell.length_a   1.000
_cell.length_b   1.000
_cell.length_c   1.000
_cell.angle_alpha   90.00
_cell.angle_beta   90.00
_cell.angle_gamma   90.00
#
_symmetry.space_group_name_H-M   'P 1'
#
loop_
_entity.id
_entity.type
_entity.pdbx_description
1 polymer ?
#
loop_
_entity_poly.entity_id
_entity_poly.type
_entity_poly.pdbx_seq_one_letter_code
_entity_poly.pdbx_strand_id
1 'polypeptide(L)'
;MKKSLILVVLTASAAVFAADLTMPQKKCNAEPAKVKAECKSCCKKGKSAEAKKYIGKEAAINAALTHAGLERAKVRDLQCELDRENGVMVYEVEFESGLYDYEYDIDAVTGKVLKSKKELD
;
A
#
# COMPACT_ATOMS: atom_id res chain seq x y z
N MET A 1 0.73 22.70 -47.48
CA MET A 1 1.51 23.41 -46.46
C MET A 1 0.59 24.43 -45.76
N LYS A 2 0.03 24.07 -44.63
CA LYS A 2 -0.76 25.00 -43.79
C LYS A 2 -0.22 24.89 -42.37
N LYS A 3 0.56 25.90 -41.98
CA LYS A 3 1.10 26.05 -40.61
C LYS A 3 -0.01 26.65 -39.75
N SER A 4 -0.54 25.87 -38.79
CA SER A 4 -1.47 26.35 -37.77
C SER A 4 -0.67 26.80 -36.56
N LEU A 5 -0.61 28.09 -36.34
CA LEU A 5 -0.08 28.73 -35.14
C LEU A 5 -1.17 28.65 -34.07
N ILE A 6 -0.94 27.82 -33.05
CA ILE A 6 -1.78 27.79 -31.84
C ILE A 6 -1.18 28.77 -30.84
N LEU A 7 -1.91 29.86 -30.65
CA LEU A 7 -1.62 30.89 -29.66
C LEU A 7 -1.98 30.37 -28.27
N VAL A 8 -0.98 30.11 -27.43
CA VAL A 8 -1.19 29.74 -26.01
C VAL A 8 -1.37 31.03 -25.23
N VAL A 9 -2.58 31.25 -24.76
CA VAL A 9 -2.89 32.32 -23.80
C VAL A 9 -2.61 31.81 -22.39
N LEU A 10 -1.55 32.29 -21.78
CA LEU A 10 -1.26 32.13 -20.37
C LEU A 10 -2.15 33.06 -19.54
N THR A 11 -3.16 32.54 -18.88
CA THR A 11 -3.85 33.27 -17.80
C THR A 11 -3.31 32.79 -16.45
N ALA A 12 -2.50 33.62 -15.83
CA ALA A 12 -2.08 33.50 -14.46
C ALA A 12 -3.25 33.90 -13.56
N SER A 13 -3.82 32.95 -12.78
CA SER A 13 -4.71 33.23 -11.67
C SER A 13 -4.02 32.79 -10.39
N ALA A 14 -3.47 33.74 -9.67
CA ALA A 14 -3.02 33.59 -8.29
C ALA A 14 -4.25 33.66 -7.39
N ALA A 15 -4.67 32.54 -6.79
CA ALA A 15 -5.57 32.49 -5.67
C ALA A 15 -4.80 32.00 -4.44
N VAL A 16 -4.41 32.94 -3.60
CA VAL A 16 -3.89 32.71 -2.25
C VAL A 16 -5.07 32.39 -1.37
N PHE A 17 -5.23 31.13 -0.98
CA PHE A 17 -6.08 30.71 0.13
C PHE A 17 -5.20 30.27 1.28
N ALA A 18 -4.94 31.16 2.20
CA ALA A 18 -4.47 30.85 3.53
C ALA A 18 -5.66 30.28 4.32
N ALA A 19 -5.71 28.97 4.50
CA ALA A 19 -6.58 28.32 5.45
C ALA A 19 -5.75 27.95 6.68
N ASP A 20 -5.86 28.78 7.68
CA ASP A 20 -5.42 28.57 9.06
C ASP A 20 -6.28 27.43 9.65
N LEU A 21 -5.72 26.23 9.74
CA LEU A 21 -6.32 25.08 10.44
C LEU A 21 -5.64 24.93 11.80
N THR A 22 -6.06 25.80 12.72
CA THR A 22 -5.80 25.64 14.15
C THR A 22 -6.55 24.40 14.65
N MET A 23 -5.88 23.28 14.76
CA MET A 23 -6.42 22.09 15.43
C MET A 23 -6.48 22.31 16.93
N PRO A 24 -7.61 22.09 17.60
CA PRO A 24 -7.68 22.15 19.05
C PRO A 24 -6.96 20.93 19.65
N GLN A 25 -5.88 21.20 20.33
CA GLN A 25 -5.22 20.20 21.15
C GLN A 25 -6.10 19.88 22.36
N LYS A 26 -6.71 18.71 22.38
CA LYS A 26 -7.33 18.15 23.58
C LYS A 26 -6.27 17.79 24.59
N LYS A 27 -6.13 18.63 25.59
CA LYS A 27 -5.39 18.32 26.82
C LYS A 27 -6.08 17.16 27.52
N CYS A 28 -5.42 16.01 27.59
CA CYS A 28 -5.82 14.94 28.49
C CYS A 28 -5.38 15.33 29.90
N ASN A 29 -6.30 15.85 30.67
CA ASN A 29 -6.12 15.99 32.12
C ASN A 29 -6.17 14.59 32.72
N ALA A 30 -5.06 14.19 33.29
CA ALA A 30 -4.96 13.01 34.14
C ALA A 30 -5.47 13.38 35.53
N GLU A 31 -6.55 12.74 35.95
CA GLU A 31 -6.96 12.70 37.34
C GLU A 31 -7.00 11.24 37.83
N PRO A 32 -6.40 10.91 38.97
CA PRO A 32 -6.25 9.53 39.42
C PRO A 32 -7.44 9.15 40.29
N ALA A 33 -8.32 8.33 39.80
CA ALA A 33 -9.31 7.65 40.64
C ALA A 33 -9.21 6.14 40.47
N LYS A 34 -8.83 5.49 41.59
CA LYS A 34 -8.82 4.07 41.87
C LYS A 34 -10.11 3.39 41.38
N VAL A 35 -10.01 2.42 40.50
CA VAL A 35 -10.94 1.28 40.48
C VAL A 35 -10.14 0.02 40.15
N LYS A 36 -10.05 -0.89 41.15
CA LYS A 36 -9.63 -2.26 40.96
C LYS A 36 -10.74 -2.98 40.20
N ALA A 37 -10.44 -3.48 39.01
CA ALA A 37 -11.20 -4.58 38.43
C ALA A 37 -10.22 -5.46 37.66
N GLU A 38 -10.07 -6.68 38.20
CA GLU A 38 -9.32 -7.76 37.61
C GLU A 38 -9.91 -8.12 36.23
N CYS A 39 -9.17 -7.89 35.15
CA CYS A 39 -9.34 -8.63 33.91
C CYS A 39 -8.24 -9.69 33.81
N LYS A 40 -8.43 -10.81 34.54
CA LYS A 40 -7.78 -12.06 34.21
C LYS A 40 -8.34 -12.55 32.89
N SER A 41 -7.44 -12.97 32.01
CA SER A 41 -7.70 -13.77 30.81
C SER A 41 -7.80 -12.94 29.50
N CYS A 42 -6.67 -12.79 28.85
CA CYS A 42 -6.41 -13.15 27.47
C CYS A 42 -5.00 -12.69 26.99
N CYS A 43 -3.97 -13.01 27.75
CA CYS A 43 -2.62 -13.02 27.18
C CYS A 43 -2.25 -14.46 26.85
N LYS A 44 -2.78 -15.01 25.77
CA LYS A 44 -2.09 -16.13 25.11
C LYS A 44 -0.79 -15.56 24.55
N LYS A 45 0.32 -15.85 25.26
CA LYS A 45 1.67 -15.65 24.78
C LYS A 45 1.84 -16.41 23.47
N GLY A 46 1.60 -15.76 22.35
CA GLY A 46 2.16 -16.14 21.08
C GLY A 46 3.66 -15.91 21.18
N LYS A 47 4.43 -16.98 21.00
CA LYS A 47 5.88 -16.95 20.93
C LYS A 47 6.30 -15.81 20.02
N SER A 48 7.09 -14.88 20.55
CA SER A 48 7.78 -13.87 19.76
C SER A 48 8.86 -14.57 18.93
N ALA A 49 8.46 -15.14 17.78
CA ALA A 49 9.38 -15.23 16.68
C ALA A 49 9.73 -13.79 16.32
N GLU A 50 11.03 -13.49 16.19
CA GLU A 50 11.54 -12.21 15.75
C GLU A 50 10.65 -11.71 14.62
N ALA A 51 9.93 -10.61 14.85
CA ALA A 51 9.06 -10.03 13.86
C ALA A 51 9.95 -9.47 12.74
N LYS A 52 10.28 -10.31 11.76
CA LYS A 52 10.83 -9.85 10.49
C LYS A 52 9.84 -8.82 9.98
N LYS A 53 10.29 -7.59 9.91
CA LYS A 53 9.45 -6.48 9.47
C LYS A 53 9.19 -6.64 7.97
N TYR A 54 8.05 -7.20 7.63
CA TYR A 54 7.60 -7.29 6.25
C TYR A 54 7.14 -5.93 5.74
N ILE A 55 7.28 -5.70 4.43
CA ILE A 55 6.88 -4.46 3.77
C ILE A 55 5.36 -4.21 3.79
N GLY A 56 4.57 -5.29 3.93
CA GLY A 56 3.11 -5.26 3.93
C GLY A 56 2.50 -5.43 2.53
N LYS A 57 1.25 -5.90 2.50
CA LYS A 57 0.52 -6.22 1.26
C LYS A 57 0.44 -5.04 0.28
N GLU A 58 0.12 -3.84 0.77
CA GLU A 58 -0.02 -2.65 -0.08
C GLU A 58 1.30 -2.28 -0.77
N ALA A 59 2.43 -2.41 -0.09
CA ALA A 59 3.73 -2.14 -0.68
C ALA A 59 4.10 -3.18 -1.75
N ALA A 60 3.77 -4.46 -1.50
CA ALA A 60 3.95 -5.53 -2.47
C ALA A 60 3.09 -5.33 -3.72
N ILE A 61 1.80 -5.01 -3.56
CA ILE A 61 0.91 -4.69 -4.68
C ILE A 61 1.45 -3.53 -5.51
N ASN A 62 1.89 -2.45 -4.86
CA ASN A 62 2.46 -1.30 -5.57
C ASN A 62 3.74 -1.67 -6.34
N ALA A 63 4.58 -2.54 -5.78
CA ALA A 63 5.77 -3.04 -6.47
C ALA A 63 5.40 -3.85 -7.72
N ALA A 64 4.41 -4.75 -7.63
CA ALA A 64 3.91 -5.53 -8.77
C ALA A 64 3.33 -4.62 -9.87
N LEU A 65 2.45 -3.70 -9.51
CA LEU A 65 1.83 -2.77 -10.46
C LEU A 65 2.85 -1.85 -11.13
N THR A 66 3.83 -1.35 -10.38
CA THR A 66 4.93 -0.54 -10.93
C THR A 66 5.76 -1.33 -11.93
N HIS A 67 6.07 -2.58 -11.61
CA HIS A 67 6.82 -3.47 -12.51
C HIS A 67 6.03 -3.81 -13.78
N ALA A 68 4.71 -4.02 -13.65
CA ALA A 68 3.80 -4.25 -14.77
C ALA A 68 3.57 -3.00 -15.63
N GLY A 69 3.85 -1.80 -15.10
CA GLY A 69 3.52 -0.52 -15.74
C GLY A 69 2.02 -0.24 -15.80
N LEU A 70 1.28 -0.73 -14.80
CA LEU A 70 -0.17 -0.63 -14.73
C LEU A 70 -0.61 0.23 -13.55
N GLU A 71 -1.73 0.93 -13.75
CA GLU A 71 -2.42 1.67 -12.69
C GLU A 71 -3.43 0.77 -11.98
N ARG A 72 -3.58 0.91 -10.67
CA ARG A 72 -4.54 0.12 -9.88
C ARG A 72 -5.98 0.19 -10.41
N ALA A 73 -6.37 1.29 -11.03
CA ALA A 73 -7.69 1.46 -11.63
C ALA A 73 -7.93 0.60 -12.89
N LYS A 74 -6.88 0.04 -13.48
CA LYS A 74 -6.94 -0.79 -14.69
C LYS A 74 -6.87 -2.29 -14.43
N VAL A 75 -6.69 -2.67 -13.15
CA VAL A 75 -6.60 -4.07 -12.74
C VAL A 75 -7.89 -4.53 -12.07
N ARG A 76 -8.20 -5.81 -12.24
CA ARG A 76 -9.34 -6.52 -11.65
C ARG A 76 -8.82 -7.72 -10.87
N ASP A 77 -9.65 -8.26 -10.02
CA ASP A 77 -9.42 -9.51 -9.26
C ASP A 77 -8.06 -9.56 -8.55
N LEU A 78 -7.66 -8.39 -8.00
CA LEU A 78 -6.40 -8.22 -7.31
C LEU A 78 -6.39 -8.98 -5.98
N GLN A 79 -5.53 -9.98 -5.89
CA GLN A 79 -5.27 -10.78 -4.70
C GLN A 79 -3.83 -10.58 -4.24
N CYS A 80 -3.60 -10.69 -2.93
CA CYS A 80 -2.26 -10.65 -2.36
C CYS A 80 -2.20 -11.52 -1.12
N GLU A 81 -1.37 -12.55 -1.17
CA GLU A 81 -1.18 -13.49 -0.08
C GLU A 81 0.28 -13.50 0.37
N LEU A 82 0.52 -13.90 1.61
CA LEU A 82 1.87 -14.09 2.15
C LEU A 82 2.14 -15.59 2.20
N ASP A 83 3.09 -16.05 1.44
CA ASP A 83 3.47 -17.45 1.37
C ASP A 83 4.96 -17.65 1.65
N ARG A 84 5.38 -18.89 1.71
CA ARG A 84 6.77 -19.29 1.91
C ARG A 84 7.28 -20.12 0.77
N GLU A 85 8.10 -19.53 -0.07
CA GLU A 85 8.81 -20.22 -1.13
C GLU A 85 10.28 -20.44 -0.78
N ASN A 86 10.76 -21.70 -0.89
CA ASN A 86 12.16 -22.08 -0.66
C ASN A 86 12.76 -21.55 0.65
N GLY A 87 11.92 -21.38 1.70
CA GLY A 87 12.35 -20.86 3.00
C GLY A 87 12.37 -19.32 3.11
N VAL A 88 12.07 -18.61 2.04
CA VAL A 88 11.91 -17.15 2.01
C VAL A 88 10.42 -16.82 2.09
N MET A 89 10.07 -15.75 2.83
CA MET A 89 8.70 -15.23 2.83
C MET A 89 8.51 -14.32 1.63
N VAL A 90 7.49 -14.59 0.85
CA VAL A 90 7.14 -13.83 -0.35
C VAL A 90 5.69 -13.36 -0.29
N TYR A 91 5.39 -12.23 -0.91
CA TYR A 91 4.03 -11.86 -1.25
C TYR A 91 3.75 -12.32 -2.67
N GLU A 92 2.80 -13.22 -2.82
CA GLU A 92 2.21 -13.59 -4.09
C GLU A 92 1.11 -12.59 -4.44
N VAL A 93 1.25 -11.90 -5.56
CA VAL A 93 0.32 -10.88 -6.02
C VAL A 93 -0.21 -11.29 -7.37
N GLU A 94 -1.51 -11.56 -7.43
CA GLU A 94 -2.21 -11.93 -8.66
C GLU A 94 -3.21 -10.85 -9.04
N PHE A 95 -3.33 -10.56 -10.32
CA PHE A 95 -4.35 -9.63 -10.84
C PHE A 95 -4.54 -9.78 -12.35
N GLU A 96 -5.72 -9.39 -12.81
CA GLU A 96 -6.08 -9.35 -14.22
C GLU A 96 -6.01 -7.92 -14.77
N SER A 97 -5.56 -7.79 -16.01
CA SER A 97 -5.65 -6.53 -16.75
C SER A 97 -5.88 -6.75 -18.24
N GLY A 98 -7.05 -6.36 -18.71
CA GLY A 98 -7.49 -6.58 -20.09
C GLY A 98 -7.77 -8.04 -20.37
N LEU A 99 -6.94 -8.69 -21.18
CA LEU A 99 -6.98 -10.12 -21.54
C LEU A 99 -5.77 -10.87 -20.95
N TYR A 100 -5.12 -10.33 -19.94
CA TYR A 100 -3.91 -10.91 -19.38
C TYR A 100 -4.02 -11.08 -17.88
N ASP A 101 -3.54 -12.24 -17.42
CA ASP A 101 -3.35 -12.59 -16.02
C ASP A 101 -1.89 -12.35 -15.64
N TYR A 102 -1.69 -11.73 -14.50
CA TYR A 102 -0.39 -11.40 -13.97
C TYR A 102 -0.20 -12.06 -12.61
N GLU A 103 0.94 -12.71 -12.41
CA GLU A 103 1.38 -13.34 -11.18
C GLU A 103 2.78 -12.81 -10.81
N TYR A 104 2.95 -12.34 -9.57
CA TYR A 104 4.20 -11.79 -9.07
C TYR A 104 4.56 -12.35 -7.72
N ASP A 105 5.79 -12.84 -7.57
CA ASP A 105 6.39 -13.19 -6.28
C ASP A 105 7.33 -12.07 -5.83
N ILE A 106 7.04 -11.47 -4.70
CA ILE A 106 7.74 -10.31 -4.15
C ILE A 106 8.33 -10.66 -2.80
N ASP A 107 9.63 -10.48 -2.61
CA ASP A 107 10.29 -10.68 -1.32
C ASP A 107 9.63 -9.82 -0.24
N ALA A 108 9.12 -10.47 0.79
CA ALA A 108 8.35 -9.82 1.84
C ALA A 108 9.16 -8.85 2.71
N VAL A 109 10.47 -8.93 2.69
CA VAL A 109 11.38 -8.09 3.49
C VAL A 109 11.91 -6.91 2.69
N THR A 110 12.31 -7.16 1.44
CA THR A 110 12.99 -6.15 0.60
C THR A 110 12.07 -5.47 -0.40
N GLY A 111 10.93 -6.06 -0.73
CA GLY A 111 10.02 -5.59 -1.77
C GLY A 111 10.51 -5.83 -3.20
N LYS A 112 11.53 -6.67 -3.36
CA LYS A 112 12.09 -6.99 -4.67
C LYS A 112 11.21 -8.02 -5.38
N VAL A 113 10.94 -7.80 -6.65
CA VAL A 113 10.29 -8.80 -7.52
C VAL A 113 11.26 -9.95 -7.75
N LEU A 114 10.86 -11.15 -7.34
CA LEU A 114 11.61 -12.40 -7.51
C LEU A 114 11.17 -13.14 -8.77
N LYS A 115 9.86 -13.15 -9.03
CA LYS A 115 9.27 -13.82 -10.19
C LYS A 115 8.17 -12.93 -10.77
N SER A 116 7.99 -12.98 -12.07
CA SER A 116 6.88 -12.36 -12.77
C SER A 116 6.42 -13.26 -13.90
N LYS A 117 5.12 -13.47 -13.98
CA LYS A 117 4.46 -14.25 -15.01
C LYS A 117 3.33 -13.42 -15.61
N LYS A 118 3.14 -13.57 -16.92
CA LYS A 118 2.05 -12.95 -17.64
C LYS A 118 1.50 -13.99 -18.62
N GLU A 119 0.24 -14.29 -18.49
CA GLU A 119 -0.47 -15.23 -19.35
C GLU A 119 -1.60 -14.52 -20.09
N LEU A 120 -2.08 -15.12 -21.16
CA LEU A 120 -3.28 -14.70 -21.87
C LEU A 120 -4.43 -15.57 -21.35
N ASP A 121 -5.48 -14.92 -20.85
CA ASP A 121 -6.72 -15.57 -20.43
C ASP A 121 -7.48 -16.22 -21.62
#